data_b5a1c980b9dbbbe33fd80606a86456ed
#
_entry.id   b5a1c980b9dbbbe33fd80606a86456ed
#
_cell.length_a   1.000
_cell.length_b   1.000
_cell.length_c   1.000
_cell.angle_alpha   90.00
_cell.angle_beta   90.00
_cell.angle_gamma   90.00
#
_symmetry.space_group_name_H-M   'P 1'
#
loop_
_entity.id
_entity.type
_entity.pdbx_description
1 polymer ?
#
loop_
_entity_poly.entity_id
_entity_poly.type
_entity_poly.pdbx_seq_one_letter_code
_entity_poly.pdbx_strand_id
1 'polypeptide(L)'
;MGLLQDKLSKFRLPQLYMERGVYPYFREIDSHQDTEVIMDGKKVLMFGSNSYMGLTYDERIIEAAVAATRKYGTGCAGSRFLNGTLDLHVQLEKELAEFVGKDDALVYSTGFTVNEGVVSCLTDRNDYIICDDRDHASIAVSYTHLTLPT
;
A
#
# COMPACT_ATOMS: atom_id res chain seq x y z
N MET A 1 -24.46 -26.45 -11.20
CA MET A 1 -23.82 -25.21 -10.71
C MET A 1 -22.33 -25.29 -11.08
N GLY A 2 -21.68 -24.16 -11.31
CA GLY A 2 -20.25 -24.16 -11.67
C GLY A 2 -19.37 -24.33 -10.44
N LEU A 3 -18.16 -24.87 -10.62
CA LEU A 3 -17.18 -25.12 -9.57
C LEU A 3 -16.95 -23.91 -8.63
N LEU A 4 -16.97 -22.69 -9.18
CA LEU A 4 -16.83 -21.46 -8.41
C LEU A 4 -18.03 -21.23 -7.47
N GLN A 5 -19.26 -21.42 -7.95
CA GLN A 5 -20.46 -21.28 -7.13
C GLN A 5 -20.50 -22.29 -5.99
N ASP A 6 -20.05 -23.53 -6.24
CA ASP A 6 -19.96 -24.55 -5.19
C ASP A 6 -18.93 -24.21 -4.12
N LYS A 7 -17.82 -23.58 -4.50
CA LYS A 7 -16.82 -23.07 -3.53
C LYS A 7 -17.35 -21.89 -2.74
N LEU A 8 -17.95 -20.92 -3.39
CA LEU A 8 -18.49 -19.71 -2.74
C LEU A 8 -19.65 -20.03 -1.79
N SER A 9 -20.51 -21.00 -2.12
CA SER A 9 -21.63 -21.40 -1.26
C SER A 9 -21.19 -21.96 0.10
N LYS A 10 -19.98 -22.48 0.19
CA LYS A 10 -19.40 -23.01 1.43
C LYS A 10 -18.76 -21.93 2.31
N PHE A 11 -18.42 -20.77 1.73
CA PHE A 11 -17.79 -19.68 2.45
C PHE A 11 -18.84 -18.70 2.96
N ARG A 12 -19.45 -19.01 4.12
CA ARG A 12 -20.56 -18.24 4.71
C ARG A 12 -20.17 -17.43 5.95
N LEU A 13 -18.90 -17.47 6.36
CA LEU A 13 -18.46 -16.80 7.58
C LEU A 13 -18.73 -15.28 7.58
N PRO A 14 -18.44 -14.51 6.50
CA PRO A 14 -18.77 -13.10 6.45
C PRO A 14 -20.27 -12.82 6.61
N GLN A 15 -21.13 -13.59 5.94
CA GLN A 15 -22.58 -13.45 6.03
C GLN A 15 -23.10 -13.68 7.45
N LEU A 16 -22.57 -14.66 8.16
CA LEU A 16 -22.92 -14.93 9.55
C LEU A 16 -22.55 -13.76 10.47
N TYR A 17 -21.42 -13.11 10.25
CA TYR A 17 -21.04 -11.92 11.00
C TYR A 17 -21.89 -10.70 10.65
N MET A 18 -22.26 -10.53 9.38
CA MET A 18 -23.17 -9.49 8.95
C MET A 18 -24.55 -9.66 9.57
N GLU A 19 -25.11 -10.88 9.53
CA GLU A 19 -26.41 -11.22 10.16
C GLU A 19 -26.42 -10.94 11.68
N ARG A 20 -25.27 -11.10 12.34
CA ARG A 20 -25.10 -10.80 13.78
C ARG A 20 -24.80 -9.32 14.06
N GLY A 21 -24.64 -8.49 13.05
CA GLY A 21 -24.29 -7.07 13.21
C GLY A 21 -22.89 -6.82 13.76
N VAL A 22 -21.98 -7.81 13.66
CA VAL A 22 -20.59 -7.73 14.17
C VAL A 22 -19.54 -7.82 13.06
N TYR A 23 -19.92 -7.55 11.82
CA TYR A 23 -18.99 -7.51 10.69
C TYR A 23 -18.26 -6.15 10.66
N PRO A 24 -16.95 -6.09 10.95
CA PRO A 24 -16.25 -4.82 11.17
C PRO A 24 -15.59 -4.26 9.89
N TYR A 25 -15.64 -4.99 8.78
CA TYR A 25 -14.90 -4.66 7.57
C TYR A 25 -15.70 -3.84 6.57
N PHE A 26 -15.01 -3.09 5.71
CA PHE A 26 -15.58 -2.31 4.60
C PHE A 26 -16.62 -1.27 5.04
N ARG A 27 -16.42 -0.68 6.21
CA ARG A 27 -17.29 0.40 6.70
C ARG A 27 -16.97 1.69 5.96
N GLU A 28 -17.97 2.34 5.44
CA GLU A 28 -17.84 3.58 4.68
C GLU A 28 -17.55 4.77 5.61
N ILE A 29 -16.59 5.61 5.19
CA ILE A 29 -16.26 6.87 5.83
C ILE A 29 -16.71 7.98 4.89
N ASP A 30 -17.62 8.83 5.35
CA ASP A 30 -18.18 9.97 4.63
C ASP A 30 -17.67 11.30 5.20
N SER A 31 -16.35 11.41 5.27
CA SER A 31 -15.65 12.63 5.70
C SER A 31 -14.18 12.57 5.29
N HIS A 32 -13.42 13.65 5.47
CA HIS A 32 -11.96 13.56 5.46
C HIS A 32 -11.47 12.62 6.59
N GLN A 33 -10.29 12.06 6.40
CA GLN A 33 -9.71 11.14 7.38
C GLN A 33 -8.83 11.92 8.37
N ASP A 34 -9.30 11.99 9.61
CA ASP A 34 -8.64 12.63 10.73
C ASP A 34 -8.90 11.81 12.00
N THR A 35 -8.66 12.39 13.17
CA THR A 35 -8.94 11.76 14.49
C THR A 35 -10.43 11.50 14.73
N GLU A 36 -11.28 12.26 14.07
CA GLU A 36 -12.74 12.10 14.07
C GLU A 36 -13.23 11.95 12.62
N VAL A 37 -14.10 11.00 12.38
CA VAL A 37 -14.68 10.73 11.06
C VAL A 37 -16.19 10.52 11.15
N ILE A 38 -16.87 10.65 10.01
CA ILE A 38 -18.29 10.29 9.91
C ILE A 38 -18.40 8.88 9.35
N MET A 39 -19.03 7.99 10.10
CA MET A 39 -19.34 6.61 9.69
C MET A 39 -20.81 6.32 9.98
N ASP A 40 -21.54 5.82 8.98
CA ASP A 40 -22.98 5.55 9.09
C ASP A 40 -23.77 6.78 9.60
N GLY A 41 -23.39 7.99 9.15
CA GLY A 41 -24.00 9.25 9.54
C GLY A 41 -23.71 9.69 10.98
N LYS A 42 -22.77 9.03 11.69
CA LYS A 42 -22.40 9.35 13.07
C LYS A 42 -20.94 9.75 13.15
N LYS A 43 -20.66 10.75 13.98
CA LYS A 43 -19.31 11.15 14.33
C LYS A 43 -18.69 10.10 15.28
N VAL A 44 -17.54 9.55 14.90
CA VAL A 44 -16.82 8.53 15.67
C VAL A 44 -15.32 8.86 15.74
N LEU A 45 -14.67 8.38 16.79
CA LEU A 45 -13.22 8.50 16.93
C LEU A 45 -12.52 7.43 16.12
N MET A 46 -11.48 7.83 15.37
CA MET A 46 -10.69 6.94 14.51
C MET A 46 -9.41 6.49 15.22
N PHE A 47 -9.43 5.28 15.79
CA PHE A 47 -8.26 4.64 16.39
C PHE A 47 -7.52 3.66 15.44
N GLY A 48 -8.10 3.37 14.28
CA GLY A 48 -7.55 2.39 13.32
C GLY A 48 -6.80 3.03 12.14
N SER A 49 -6.34 4.28 12.28
CA SER A 49 -5.65 4.98 11.19
C SER A 49 -4.15 4.66 11.15
N ASN A 50 -3.60 4.57 9.93
CA ASN A 50 -2.15 4.55 9.68
C ASN A 50 -1.55 5.95 9.47
N SER A 51 -2.30 7.01 9.69
CA SER A 51 -1.84 8.40 9.60
C SER A 51 -1.03 8.81 10.84
N TYR A 52 0.09 8.14 11.07
CA TYR A 52 0.91 8.31 12.29
C TYR A 52 1.39 9.74 12.52
N MET A 53 1.61 10.50 11.46
CA MET A 53 2.10 11.88 11.51
C MET A 53 0.99 12.93 11.43
N GLY A 54 -0.27 12.51 11.27
CA GLY A 54 -1.41 13.43 11.12
C GLY A 54 -1.39 14.28 9.85
N LEU A 55 -0.66 13.85 8.81
CA LEU A 55 -0.43 14.63 7.59
C LEU A 55 -1.46 14.36 6.48
N THR A 56 -2.39 13.43 6.68
CA THR A 56 -3.34 13.02 5.63
C THR A 56 -4.25 14.15 5.17
N TYR A 57 -4.51 15.14 6.03
CA TYR A 57 -5.34 16.31 5.73
C TYR A 57 -4.61 17.64 5.98
N ASP A 58 -3.28 17.66 5.78
CA ASP A 58 -2.50 18.89 5.85
C ASP A 58 -2.68 19.70 4.57
N GLU A 59 -3.12 20.96 4.71
CA GLU A 59 -3.44 21.83 3.58
C GLU A 59 -2.25 22.04 2.63
N ARG A 60 -1.02 22.09 3.15
CA ARG A 60 0.19 22.22 2.33
C ARG A 60 0.40 21.02 1.41
N ILE A 61 0.06 19.83 1.88
CA ILE A 61 0.17 18.60 1.10
C ILE A 61 -0.95 18.53 0.07
N ILE A 62 -2.17 18.92 0.45
CA ILE A 62 -3.31 18.98 -0.46
C ILE A 62 -3.01 19.93 -1.62
N GLU A 63 -2.55 21.15 -1.35
CA GLU A 63 -2.23 22.14 -2.38
C GLU A 63 -1.09 21.68 -3.29
N ALA A 64 -0.05 21.04 -2.74
CA ALA A 64 1.01 20.46 -3.54
C ALA A 64 0.51 19.33 -4.47
N ALA A 65 -0.39 18.48 -3.98
CA ALA A 65 -1.01 17.42 -4.77
C ALA A 65 -1.92 17.99 -5.88
N VAL A 66 -2.70 19.03 -5.59
CA VAL A 66 -3.53 19.75 -6.57
C VAL A 66 -2.65 20.38 -7.66
N ALA A 67 -1.56 21.04 -7.29
CA ALA A 67 -0.63 21.64 -8.23
C ALA A 67 0.03 20.57 -9.13
N ALA A 68 0.48 19.48 -8.55
CA ALA A 68 1.03 18.35 -9.30
C ALA A 68 0.01 17.73 -10.27
N THR A 69 -1.23 17.54 -9.82
CA THR A 69 -2.31 17.03 -10.68
C THR A 69 -2.60 17.96 -11.86
N ARG A 70 -2.59 19.25 -11.65
CA ARG A 70 -2.77 20.26 -12.73
C ARG A 70 -1.61 20.24 -13.73
N LYS A 71 -0.39 20.00 -13.26
CA LYS A 71 0.82 19.97 -14.12
C LYS A 71 0.94 18.67 -14.91
N TYR A 72 0.72 17.53 -14.26
CA TYR A 72 1.03 16.20 -14.82
C TYR A 72 -0.20 15.38 -15.22
N GLY A 73 -1.39 15.78 -14.82
CA GLY A 73 -2.58 14.94 -14.92
C GLY A 73 -2.71 13.94 -13.77
N THR A 74 -3.55 12.95 -13.94
CA THR A 74 -3.92 11.98 -12.90
C THR A 74 -3.09 10.70 -12.91
N GLY A 75 -2.10 10.59 -13.78
CA GLY A 75 -1.26 9.39 -13.89
C GLY A 75 -0.08 9.58 -14.82
N CYS A 76 0.81 8.59 -14.85
CA CYS A 76 2.09 8.65 -15.55
C CYS A 76 2.06 8.02 -16.95
N ALA A 77 0.93 7.51 -17.42
CA ALA A 77 0.73 6.87 -18.73
C ALA A 77 1.69 5.70 -19.07
N GLY A 78 2.58 5.31 -18.16
CA GLY A 78 3.52 4.21 -18.36
C GLY A 78 4.34 3.89 -17.12
N SER A 79 5.11 2.80 -17.19
CA SER A 79 6.00 2.41 -16.11
C SER A 79 7.20 3.36 -16.01
N ARG A 80 7.77 3.50 -14.83
CA ARG A 80 8.97 4.31 -14.59
C ARG A 80 10.16 3.85 -15.46
N PHE A 81 10.27 2.58 -15.70
CA PHE A 81 11.35 1.99 -16.51
C PHE A 81 11.30 2.43 -17.99
N LEU A 82 10.12 2.67 -18.53
CA LEU A 82 9.94 3.01 -19.94
C LEU A 82 9.72 4.52 -20.15
N ASN A 83 8.51 5.00 -19.92
CA ASN A 83 8.08 6.35 -20.28
C ASN A 83 7.27 7.08 -19.20
N GLY A 84 7.22 6.54 -17.99
CA GLY A 84 6.44 7.08 -16.85
C GLY A 84 7.28 7.77 -15.77
N THR A 85 8.60 7.99 -15.99
CA THR A 85 9.41 8.75 -15.04
C THR A 85 9.23 10.25 -15.26
N LEU A 86 8.66 10.92 -14.26
CA LEU A 86 8.51 12.37 -14.22
C LEU A 86 9.69 13.01 -13.47
N ASP A 87 9.93 14.30 -13.70
CA ASP A 87 10.87 15.11 -12.91
C ASP A 87 10.55 15.08 -11.41
N LEU A 88 9.26 15.02 -11.06
CA LEU A 88 8.79 14.87 -9.69
C LEU A 88 9.32 13.61 -9.00
N HIS A 89 9.41 12.47 -9.70
CA HIS A 89 9.97 11.26 -9.13
C HIS A 89 11.46 11.42 -8.83
N VAL A 90 12.22 11.97 -9.78
CA VAL A 90 13.67 12.17 -9.65
C VAL A 90 13.98 13.15 -8.52
N GLN A 91 13.20 14.23 -8.42
CA GLN A 91 13.36 15.20 -7.34
C GLN A 91 13.06 14.58 -5.98
N LEU A 92 11.98 13.81 -5.85
CA LEU A 92 11.62 13.12 -4.61
C LEU A 92 12.72 12.15 -4.16
N GLU A 93 13.27 11.37 -5.07
CA GLU A 93 14.36 10.42 -4.78
C GLU A 93 15.60 11.16 -4.27
N LYS A 94 15.98 12.26 -4.90
CA LYS A 94 17.08 13.09 -4.46
C LYS A 94 16.86 13.68 -3.07
N GLU A 95 15.70 14.27 -2.82
CA GLU A 95 15.35 14.87 -1.52
C GLU A 95 15.30 13.81 -0.41
N LEU A 96 14.79 12.61 -0.70
CA LEU A 96 14.79 11.49 0.25
C LEU A 96 16.19 10.99 0.55
N ALA A 97 17.05 10.86 -0.45
CA ALA A 97 18.45 10.47 -0.26
C ALA A 97 19.18 11.48 0.66
N GLU A 98 19.03 12.77 0.39
CA GLU A 98 19.57 13.85 1.24
C GLU A 98 19.02 13.77 2.66
N PHE A 99 17.70 13.59 2.83
CA PHE A 99 17.05 13.52 4.14
C PHE A 99 17.55 12.38 5.01
N VAL A 100 17.78 11.18 4.42
CA VAL A 100 18.27 9.99 5.13
C VAL A 100 19.81 9.89 5.17
N GLY A 101 20.51 10.83 4.54
CA GLY A 101 21.99 10.85 4.49
C GLY A 101 22.57 9.68 3.70
N LYS A 102 21.98 9.35 2.55
CA LYS A 102 22.42 8.33 1.61
C LYS A 102 22.78 8.94 0.27
N ASP A 103 23.56 8.21 -0.53
CA ASP A 103 24.04 8.67 -1.84
C ASP A 103 22.89 8.72 -2.85
N ASP A 104 21.90 7.82 -2.73
CA ASP A 104 20.78 7.71 -3.63
C ASP A 104 19.55 7.08 -2.95
N ALA A 105 18.38 7.20 -3.57
CA ALA A 105 17.13 6.57 -3.16
C ALA A 105 16.31 6.14 -4.36
N LEU A 106 15.51 5.09 -4.17
CA LEU A 106 14.56 4.61 -5.17
C LEU A 106 13.16 4.54 -4.55
N VAL A 107 12.20 5.21 -5.16
CA VAL A 107 10.82 5.27 -4.69
C VAL A 107 9.98 4.19 -5.35
N TYR A 108 9.26 3.44 -4.52
CA TYR A 108 8.23 2.48 -4.91
C TYR A 108 6.85 2.98 -4.50
N SER A 109 5.82 2.50 -5.17
CA SER A 109 4.44 2.91 -4.88
C SER A 109 3.90 2.43 -3.53
N THR A 110 4.45 1.33 -2.99
CA THR A 110 4.06 0.76 -1.68
C THR A 110 5.24 0.08 -0.99
N GLY A 111 5.17 -0.05 0.35
CA GLY A 111 6.15 -0.87 1.10
C GLY A 111 6.12 -2.35 0.70
N PHE A 112 4.98 -2.86 0.25
CA PHE A 112 4.88 -4.21 -0.29
C PHE A 112 5.81 -4.40 -1.50
N THR A 113 5.72 -3.50 -2.48
CA THR A 113 6.57 -3.55 -3.69
C THR A 113 8.04 -3.23 -3.40
N VAL A 114 8.35 -2.48 -2.33
CA VAL A 114 9.74 -2.33 -1.86
C VAL A 114 10.32 -3.67 -1.46
N ASN A 115 9.66 -4.41 -0.57
CA ASN A 115 10.14 -5.70 -0.11
C ASN A 115 10.28 -6.71 -1.25
N GLU A 116 9.27 -6.78 -2.13
CA GLU A 116 9.31 -7.63 -3.32
C GLU A 116 10.48 -7.28 -4.25
N GLY A 117 10.68 -6.00 -4.54
CA GLY A 117 11.75 -5.53 -5.41
C GLY A 117 13.14 -5.71 -4.81
N VAL A 118 13.35 -5.31 -3.55
CA VAL A 118 14.66 -5.36 -2.90
C VAL A 118 15.11 -6.79 -2.66
N VAL A 119 14.27 -7.63 -2.05
CA VAL A 119 14.65 -9.01 -1.75
C VAL A 119 14.94 -9.79 -3.03
N SER A 120 14.06 -9.72 -4.02
CA SER A 120 14.23 -10.43 -5.29
C SER A 120 15.43 -9.94 -6.11
N CYS A 121 15.83 -8.68 -5.96
CA CYS A 121 16.95 -8.10 -6.68
C CYS A 121 18.31 -8.43 -6.03
N LEU A 122 18.35 -8.58 -4.70
CA LEU A 122 19.59 -8.76 -3.94
C LEU A 122 19.92 -10.21 -3.62
N THR A 123 18.99 -11.15 -3.85
CA THR A 123 19.18 -12.55 -3.52
C THR A 123 18.95 -13.46 -4.70
N ASP A 124 19.68 -14.59 -4.72
CA ASP A 124 19.52 -15.66 -5.69
C ASP A 124 19.41 -17.04 -5.02
N ARG A 125 19.36 -18.10 -5.82
CA ARG A 125 19.21 -19.48 -5.35
C ARG A 125 20.35 -20.00 -4.45
N ASN A 126 21.46 -19.27 -4.35
CA ASN A 126 22.61 -19.66 -3.51
C ASN A 126 22.64 -18.89 -2.19
N ASP A 127 21.73 -17.95 -2.00
CA ASP A 127 21.63 -17.14 -0.80
C ASP A 127 20.68 -17.75 0.24
N TYR A 128 20.88 -17.37 1.49
CA TYR A 128 19.99 -17.72 2.59
C TYR A 128 19.28 -16.46 3.08
N ILE A 129 17.97 -16.54 3.17
CA ILE A 129 17.12 -15.48 3.75
C ILE A 129 16.66 -15.97 5.12
N ILE A 130 17.12 -15.29 6.18
CA ILE A 130 16.71 -15.57 7.57
C ILE A 130 15.57 -14.63 7.92
N CYS A 131 14.39 -15.20 8.19
CA CYS A 131 13.17 -14.47 8.47
C CYS A 131 12.67 -14.73 9.89
N ASP A 132 11.92 -13.77 10.45
CA ASP A 132 11.13 -14.00 11.65
C ASP A 132 9.87 -14.82 11.30
N ASP A 133 9.36 -15.58 12.27
CA ASP A 133 8.13 -16.39 12.12
C ASP A 133 6.88 -15.56 11.78
N ARG A 134 6.91 -14.26 12.07
CA ARG A 134 5.79 -13.33 11.87
C ARG A 134 6.13 -12.13 11.00
N ASP A 135 7.06 -12.30 10.09
CA ASP A 135 7.36 -11.27 9.10
C ASP A 135 6.14 -10.91 8.26
N HIS A 136 6.13 -9.67 7.80
CA HIS A 136 5.05 -9.19 6.94
C HIS A 136 4.94 -10.04 5.66
N ALA A 137 3.71 -10.28 5.21
CA ALA A 137 3.43 -11.12 4.04
C ALA A 137 4.20 -10.72 2.77
N SER A 138 4.55 -9.45 2.60
CA SER A 138 5.37 -8.96 1.47
C SER A 138 6.78 -9.55 1.47
N ILE A 139 7.37 -9.82 2.64
CA ILE A 139 8.69 -10.48 2.75
C ILE A 139 8.54 -11.94 2.35
N ALA A 140 7.53 -12.65 2.88
CA ALA A 140 7.28 -14.03 2.52
C ALA A 140 7.02 -14.23 1.02
N VAL A 141 6.27 -13.33 0.39
CA VAL A 141 6.00 -13.36 -1.06
C VAL A 141 7.28 -13.10 -1.86
N SER A 142 8.14 -12.18 -1.44
CA SER A 142 9.32 -11.76 -2.19
C SER A 142 10.33 -12.88 -2.44
N TYR A 143 10.48 -13.82 -1.51
CA TYR A 143 11.39 -14.97 -1.67
C TYR A 143 10.69 -16.24 -2.19
N THR A 144 9.37 -16.33 -2.11
CA THR A 144 8.64 -17.51 -2.60
C THR A 144 8.83 -17.71 -4.10
N HIS A 145 8.95 -16.64 -4.86
CA HIS A 145 9.19 -16.70 -6.31
C HIS A 145 10.62 -17.07 -6.69
N LEU A 146 11.59 -16.90 -5.80
CA LEU A 146 12.99 -17.29 -6.03
C LEU A 146 13.20 -18.80 -5.92
N THR A 147 12.28 -19.51 -5.29
CA THR A 147 12.35 -20.95 -4.99
C THR A 147 11.35 -21.78 -5.77
N LEU A 148 10.89 -21.33 -6.94
CA LEU A 148 10.04 -22.17 -7.78
C LEU A 148 10.79 -23.46 -8.12
N PRO A 149 10.27 -24.64 -7.73
CA PRO A 149 10.84 -25.90 -8.18
C PRO A 149 10.71 -25.96 -9.69
N THR A 150 11.85 -26.10 -10.35
CA THR A 150 11.92 -26.47 -11.77
C THR A 150 11.50 -27.91 -11.95
#